data_c102d020608ffef0bd6fbf8f81b5267a
#
_entry.id   c102d020608ffef0bd6fbf8f81b5267a
#
_cell.length_a   1.000
_cell.length_b   1.000
_cell.length_c   1.000
_cell.angle_alpha   90.00
_cell.angle_beta   90.00
_cell.angle_gamma   90.00
#
_symmetry.space_group_name_H-M   'P 1'
#
loop_
_entity.id
_entity.type
_entity.pdbx_description
1 polymer ?
#
loop_
_entity_poly.entity_id
_entity_poly.type
_entity_poly.pdbx_seq_one_letter_code
_entity_poly.pdbx_strand_id
1 'polypeptide(L)'
;LFGGAELLSHPDEYKVVVIDEYHNDIRRREFLDSMRFIGIHEYEHWTGFKGGEDYHREKLIYELLRVLRERDYKKIVTHGENGEYGHPRHRGCHDVLAHLRPELLWVFDRGGKLDDEMIETKGKLLDCYRSQREVLDWFNWEHESIRKFK
;
A
#
# COMPACT_ATOMS: atom_id res chain seq x y z
N LEU A 1 4.12 -0.69 4.76
CA LEU A 1 4.31 0.45 5.65
C LEU A 1 3.01 1.18 5.92
N PHE A 2 2.49 1.83 4.90
CA PHE A 2 1.16 2.46 4.96
C PHE A 2 0.09 1.37 4.88
N GLY A 3 -0.91 1.46 5.73
CA GLY A 3 -1.98 0.46 5.79
C GLY A 3 -1.63 -0.81 6.58
N GLY A 4 -0.48 -0.86 7.25
CA GLY A 4 -0.07 -2.04 8.01
C GLY A 4 -1.03 -2.40 9.14
N ALA A 5 -1.50 -1.41 9.88
CA ALA A 5 -2.46 -1.63 10.97
C ALA A 5 -3.83 -2.10 10.43
N GLU A 6 -4.30 -1.55 9.32
CA GLU A 6 -5.53 -1.99 8.66
C GLU A 6 -5.43 -3.45 8.22
N LEU A 7 -4.31 -3.84 7.58
CA LEU A 7 -4.08 -5.21 7.14
C LEU A 7 -3.96 -6.19 8.32
N LEU A 8 -3.27 -5.79 9.40
CA LEU A 8 -3.15 -6.61 10.61
C LEU A 8 -4.51 -6.84 11.29
N SER A 9 -5.40 -5.85 11.22
CA SER A 9 -6.75 -5.95 11.79
C SER A 9 -7.71 -6.78 10.92
N HIS A 10 -7.47 -6.85 9.61
CA HIS A 10 -8.39 -7.47 8.63
C HIS A 10 -7.66 -8.32 7.58
N PRO A 11 -6.83 -9.30 7.99
CA PRO A 11 -5.95 -10.03 7.06
C PRO A 11 -6.70 -10.83 5.98
N ASP A 12 -7.91 -11.31 6.30
CA ASP A 12 -8.72 -12.14 5.38
C ASP A 12 -9.61 -11.31 4.44
N GLU A 13 -9.61 -9.98 4.58
CA GLU A 13 -10.51 -9.10 3.83
C GLU A 13 -9.82 -8.39 2.65
N TYR A 14 -8.50 -8.51 2.56
CA TYR A 14 -7.72 -7.75 1.57
C TYR A 14 -6.96 -8.65 0.59
N LYS A 15 -6.95 -8.22 -0.67
CA LYS A 15 -5.91 -8.53 -1.62
C LYS A 15 -4.91 -7.38 -1.65
N VAL A 16 -3.63 -7.67 -1.51
CA VAL A 16 -2.56 -6.67 -1.50
C VAL A 16 -1.86 -6.63 -2.85
N VAL A 17 -1.70 -5.45 -3.42
CA VAL A 17 -0.89 -5.22 -4.61
C VAL A 17 0.20 -4.22 -4.30
N VAL A 18 1.45 -4.61 -4.51
CA VAL A 18 2.62 -3.75 -4.38
C VAL A 18 3.20 -3.49 -5.76
N ILE A 19 3.54 -2.23 -6.02
CA ILE A 19 4.01 -1.76 -7.31
C ILE A 19 5.41 -1.17 -7.15
N ASP A 20 6.39 -1.78 -7.80
CA ASP A 20 7.78 -1.35 -7.77
C ASP A 20 8.29 -0.96 -9.17
N GLU A 21 9.29 -0.09 -9.18
CA GLU A 21 9.96 0.35 -10.40
C GLU A 21 10.77 -0.77 -11.03
N TYR A 22 11.56 -1.44 -10.22
CA TYR A 22 12.47 -2.51 -10.66
C TYR A 22 12.26 -3.79 -9.89
N HIS A 23 12.61 -4.90 -10.52
CA HIS A 23 12.76 -6.15 -9.81
C HIS A 23 13.93 -6.05 -8.81
N ASN A 24 13.67 -6.35 -7.56
CA ASN A 24 14.65 -6.37 -6.48
C ASN A 24 14.38 -7.54 -5.56
N ASP A 25 15.27 -8.52 -5.52
CA ASP A 25 15.08 -9.75 -4.75
C ASP A 25 14.99 -9.51 -3.24
N ILE A 26 15.68 -8.51 -2.72
CA ILE A 26 15.61 -8.16 -1.29
C ILE A 26 14.22 -7.62 -0.98
N ARG A 27 13.73 -6.64 -1.76
CA ARG A 27 12.40 -6.06 -1.60
C ARG A 27 11.30 -7.10 -1.76
N ARG A 28 11.46 -8.01 -2.72
CA ARG A 28 10.51 -9.11 -2.92
C ARG A 28 10.44 -10.03 -1.71
N ARG A 29 11.56 -10.42 -1.14
CA ARG A 29 11.61 -11.25 0.08
C ARG A 29 10.99 -10.54 1.27
N GLU A 30 11.33 -9.28 1.49
CA GLU A 30 10.73 -8.47 2.56
C GLU A 30 9.21 -8.37 2.41
N PHE A 31 8.72 -8.17 1.20
CA PHE A 31 7.29 -8.18 0.92
C PHE A 31 6.63 -9.53 1.23
N LEU A 32 7.22 -10.63 0.76
CA LEU A 32 6.70 -11.97 1.03
C LEU A 32 6.69 -12.31 2.53
N ASP A 33 7.74 -11.93 3.25
CA ASP A 33 7.82 -12.11 4.70
C ASP A 33 6.75 -11.29 5.42
N SER A 34 6.49 -10.07 4.98
CA SER A 34 5.43 -9.24 5.55
C SER A 34 4.03 -9.80 5.28
N MET A 35 3.76 -10.32 4.08
CA MET A 35 2.48 -10.99 3.78
C MET A 35 2.27 -12.22 4.66
N ARG A 36 3.31 -13.02 4.84
CA ARG A 36 3.27 -14.18 5.75
C ARG A 36 3.05 -13.77 7.19
N PHE A 37 3.73 -12.73 7.66
CA PHE A 37 3.58 -12.22 9.02
C PHE A 37 2.15 -11.75 9.30
N ILE A 38 1.53 -11.02 8.38
CA ILE A 38 0.15 -10.54 8.52
C ILE A 38 -0.87 -11.67 8.36
N GLY A 39 -0.56 -12.70 7.59
CA GLY A 39 -1.50 -13.76 7.20
C GLY A 39 -2.28 -13.44 5.92
N ILE A 40 -1.74 -12.60 5.05
CA ILE A 40 -2.33 -12.29 3.75
C ILE A 40 -2.06 -13.45 2.78
N HIS A 41 -3.12 -13.98 2.18
CA HIS A 41 -3.06 -15.09 1.23
C HIS A 41 -3.17 -14.64 -0.23
N GLU A 42 -3.80 -13.51 -0.48
CA GLU A 42 -3.97 -12.96 -1.82
C GLU A 42 -3.14 -11.70 -2.01
N TYR A 43 -2.10 -11.78 -2.83
CA TYR A 43 -1.24 -10.64 -3.13
C TYR A 43 -0.60 -10.75 -4.51
N GLU A 44 -0.21 -9.61 -5.05
CA GLU A 44 0.60 -9.49 -6.26
C GLU A 44 1.72 -8.48 -6.05
N HIS A 45 2.86 -8.74 -6.66
CA HIS A 45 3.99 -7.81 -6.68
C HIS A 45 4.32 -7.49 -8.14
N TRP A 46 4.02 -6.28 -8.54
CA TRP A 46 4.26 -5.80 -9.90
C TRP A 46 5.56 -5.03 -9.98
N THR A 47 6.31 -5.24 -11.07
CA THR A 47 7.57 -4.55 -11.32
C THR A 47 7.58 -3.95 -12.72
N GLY A 48 8.56 -3.09 -13.02
CA GLY A 48 8.70 -2.47 -14.33
C GLY A 48 7.86 -1.20 -14.51
N PHE A 49 7.43 -0.57 -13.43
CA PHE A 49 6.75 0.72 -13.44
C PHE A 49 7.76 1.85 -13.20
N LYS A 50 8.60 2.11 -14.19
CA LYS A 50 9.66 3.13 -14.11
C LYS A 50 9.08 4.49 -13.83
N GLY A 51 9.67 5.18 -12.86
CA GLY A 51 9.17 6.43 -12.33
C GLY A 51 9.42 7.65 -13.23
N GLY A 52 8.71 8.68 -12.95
CA GLY A 52 8.61 9.97 -13.60
C GLY A 52 7.19 10.45 -13.47
N GLU A 53 6.87 11.65 -13.88
CA GLU A 53 5.50 12.18 -13.80
C GLU A 53 4.50 11.34 -14.61
N ASP A 54 4.96 10.70 -15.70
CA ASP A 54 4.15 9.88 -16.61
C ASP A 54 4.40 8.37 -16.44
N TYR A 55 4.77 7.92 -15.26
CA TYR A 55 5.12 6.54 -15.02
C TYR A 55 4.05 5.57 -15.54
N HIS A 56 4.34 4.93 -16.63
CA HIS A 56 3.54 3.87 -17.26
C HIS A 56 2.04 3.87 -16.88
N ARG A 57 1.40 5.04 -16.96
CA ARG A 57 0.01 5.23 -16.56
C ARG A 57 -0.93 4.24 -17.24
N GLU A 58 -0.76 4.03 -18.53
CA GLU A 58 -1.58 3.09 -19.31
C GLU A 58 -1.40 1.64 -18.83
N LYS A 59 -0.17 1.24 -18.57
CA LYS A 59 0.13 -0.07 -18.01
C LYS A 59 -0.50 -0.25 -16.63
N LEU A 60 -0.42 0.77 -15.79
CA LEU A 60 -1.03 0.75 -14.46
C LEU A 60 -2.56 0.64 -14.55
N ILE A 61 -3.19 1.41 -15.43
CA ILE A 61 -4.64 1.33 -15.68
C ILE A 61 -5.02 -0.08 -16.12
N TYR A 62 -4.29 -0.67 -17.05
CA TYR A 62 -4.55 -2.02 -17.56
C TYR A 62 -4.50 -3.06 -16.44
N GLU A 63 -3.43 -3.07 -15.64
CA GLU A 63 -3.25 -4.03 -14.55
C GLU A 63 -4.27 -3.83 -13.41
N LEU A 64 -4.56 -2.59 -13.06
CA LEU A 64 -5.60 -2.29 -12.05
C LEU A 64 -6.98 -2.74 -12.52
N LEU A 65 -7.34 -2.49 -13.78
CA LEU A 65 -8.61 -2.97 -14.34
C LEU A 65 -8.69 -4.50 -14.35
N ARG A 66 -7.58 -5.18 -14.63
CA ARG A 66 -7.52 -6.65 -14.54
C ARG A 66 -7.88 -7.12 -13.14
N VAL A 67 -7.25 -6.56 -12.11
CA VAL A 67 -7.55 -6.93 -10.72
C VAL A 67 -8.98 -6.55 -10.33
N LEU A 68 -9.42 -5.36 -10.67
CA LEU A 68 -10.77 -4.87 -10.31
C LEU A 68 -11.91 -5.70 -10.94
N ARG A 69 -11.63 -6.44 -12.01
CA ARG A 69 -12.58 -7.35 -12.65
C ARG A 69 -12.62 -8.75 -12.04
N GLU A 70 -11.68 -9.10 -11.17
CA GLU A 70 -11.63 -10.44 -10.56
C GLU A 70 -12.83 -10.69 -9.64
N ARG A 71 -13.33 -9.66 -8.98
CA ARG A 71 -14.47 -9.77 -8.05
C ARG A 71 -15.10 -8.39 -7.79
N ASP A 72 -16.24 -8.40 -7.11
CA ASP A 72 -16.94 -7.18 -6.67
C ASP A 72 -16.31 -6.63 -5.38
N TYR A 73 -15.19 -5.88 -5.53
CA TYR A 73 -14.53 -5.23 -4.40
C TYR A 73 -15.41 -4.14 -3.80
N LYS A 74 -15.46 -4.08 -2.47
CA LYS A 74 -16.25 -3.10 -1.71
C LYS A 74 -15.44 -1.90 -1.24
N LYS A 75 -14.13 -2.03 -1.23
CA LYS A 75 -13.20 -0.99 -0.78
C LYS A 75 -11.88 -1.11 -1.54
N ILE A 76 -11.31 0.01 -1.90
CA ILE A 76 -9.95 0.12 -2.45
C ILE A 76 -9.18 1.08 -1.54
N VAL A 77 -8.09 0.63 -0.96
CA VAL A 77 -7.24 1.48 -0.11
C VAL A 77 -5.93 1.77 -0.83
N THR A 78 -5.57 3.03 -0.93
CA THR A 78 -4.34 3.46 -1.61
C THR A 78 -3.76 4.73 -0.96
N HIS A 79 -2.72 5.25 -1.59
CA HIS A 79 -2.08 6.51 -1.19
C HIS A 79 -3.02 7.71 -1.26
N GLY A 80 -2.74 8.72 -0.43
CA GLY A 80 -3.45 9.98 -0.48
C GLY A 80 -3.08 10.84 -1.70
N GLU A 81 -3.85 11.88 -1.93
CA GLU A 81 -3.68 12.80 -3.07
C GLU A 81 -2.31 13.50 -3.09
N ASN A 82 -1.69 13.66 -1.92
CA ASN A 82 -0.35 14.23 -1.77
C ASN A 82 0.77 13.19 -1.75
N GLY A 83 0.45 11.90 -1.90
CA GLY A 83 1.43 10.80 -1.87
C GLY A 83 2.21 10.74 -0.56
N GLU A 84 1.56 11.04 0.57
CA GLU A 84 2.04 11.13 1.95
C GLU A 84 3.15 12.19 2.13
N TYR A 85 4.20 12.14 1.35
CA TYR A 85 5.34 13.08 1.37
C TYR A 85 5.69 13.64 -0.02
N GLY A 86 4.75 13.60 -0.94
CA GLY A 86 4.95 14.11 -2.31
C GLY A 86 5.57 13.11 -3.27
N HIS A 87 5.61 11.82 -2.92
CA HIS A 87 6.21 10.82 -3.79
C HIS A 87 5.42 10.65 -5.10
N PRO A 88 6.04 10.84 -6.29
CA PRO A 88 5.30 10.86 -7.56
C PRO A 88 4.52 9.57 -7.85
N ARG A 89 5.08 8.40 -7.53
CA ARG A 89 4.40 7.11 -7.73
C ARG A 89 3.19 6.92 -6.83
N HIS A 90 3.25 7.41 -5.59
CA HIS A 90 2.11 7.37 -4.67
C HIS A 90 0.97 8.23 -5.21
N ARG A 91 1.29 9.45 -5.65
CA ARG A 91 0.31 10.37 -6.26
C ARG A 91 -0.31 9.79 -7.52
N GLY A 92 0.50 9.23 -8.40
CA GLY A 92 0.00 8.65 -9.63
C GLY A 92 -0.88 7.41 -9.41
N CYS A 93 -0.56 6.57 -8.43
CA CYS A 93 -1.42 5.45 -8.06
C CYS A 93 -2.79 5.95 -7.55
N HIS A 94 -2.77 6.98 -6.71
CA HIS A 94 -3.98 7.67 -6.26
C HIS A 94 -4.79 8.21 -7.44
N ASP A 95 -4.16 8.98 -8.34
CA ASP A 95 -4.84 9.64 -9.46
C ASP A 95 -5.53 8.64 -10.39
N VAL A 96 -4.89 7.53 -10.67
CA VAL A 96 -5.49 6.48 -11.50
C VAL A 96 -6.70 5.85 -10.81
N LEU A 97 -6.59 5.48 -9.54
CA LEU A 97 -7.70 4.86 -8.80
C LEU A 97 -8.85 5.82 -8.54
N ALA A 98 -8.55 7.09 -8.27
CA ALA A 98 -9.56 8.15 -8.12
C ALA A 98 -10.33 8.41 -9.43
N HIS A 99 -9.72 8.12 -10.57
CA HIS A 99 -10.39 8.17 -11.87
C HIS A 99 -11.22 6.92 -12.15
N LEU A 100 -10.68 5.74 -11.84
CA LEU A 100 -11.33 4.46 -12.18
C LEU A 100 -12.50 4.10 -11.26
N ARG A 101 -12.34 4.26 -9.96
CA ARG A 101 -13.32 3.81 -8.95
C ARG A 101 -13.37 4.74 -7.72
N PRO A 102 -13.70 6.03 -7.91
CA PRO A 102 -13.73 7.01 -6.82
C PRO A 102 -14.70 6.65 -5.70
N GLU A 103 -15.79 5.97 -6.03
CA GLU A 103 -16.84 5.58 -5.07
C GLU A 103 -16.38 4.53 -4.04
N LEU A 104 -15.34 3.75 -4.38
CA LEU A 104 -14.78 2.71 -3.52
C LEU A 104 -13.50 3.17 -2.81
N LEU A 105 -13.00 4.37 -3.12
CA LEU A 105 -11.65 4.78 -2.76
C LEU A 105 -11.55 5.23 -1.30
N TRP A 106 -10.59 4.66 -0.61
CA TRP A 106 -10.09 5.05 0.70
C TRP A 106 -8.61 5.35 0.60
N VAL A 107 -8.12 6.25 1.41
CA VAL A 107 -6.71 6.65 1.40
C VAL A 107 -6.08 6.52 2.77
N PHE A 108 -4.76 6.28 2.78
CA PHE A 108 -3.99 6.30 4.01
C PHE A 108 -4.04 7.69 4.65
N ASP A 109 -4.16 7.71 5.96
CA ASP A 109 -4.23 8.92 6.76
C ASP A 109 -3.42 8.73 8.05
N ARG A 110 -3.11 9.80 8.72
CA ARG A 110 -2.35 9.83 9.99
C ARG A 110 -3.20 10.35 11.15
N GLY A 111 -4.50 10.25 11.05
CA GLY A 111 -5.44 10.86 11.98
C GLY A 111 -5.52 10.24 13.37
N GLY A 112 -4.99 9.04 13.58
CA GLY A 112 -5.12 8.33 14.85
C GLY A 112 -3.83 7.69 15.34
N LYS A 113 -3.51 7.88 16.63
CA LYS A 113 -2.46 7.08 17.27
C LYS A 113 -3.00 5.67 17.49
N LEU A 114 -2.20 4.67 17.10
CA LEU A 114 -2.49 3.26 17.34
C LEU A 114 -2.38 2.95 18.84
N ASP A 115 -3.09 1.94 19.29
CA ASP A 115 -2.91 1.44 20.66
C ASP A 115 -1.57 0.70 20.82
N ASP A 116 -1.15 0.47 22.07
CA ASP A 116 0.16 -0.08 22.37
C ASP A 116 0.35 -1.50 21.80
N GLU A 117 -0.70 -2.32 21.77
CA GLU A 117 -0.66 -3.67 21.20
C GLU A 117 -0.44 -3.61 19.68
N MET A 118 -1.15 -2.74 18.98
CA MET A 118 -0.99 -2.54 17.56
C MET A 118 0.38 -1.92 17.22
N ILE A 119 0.89 -0.99 18.01
CA ILE A 119 2.24 -0.44 17.87
C ILE A 119 3.28 -1.54 17.96
N GLU A 120 3.20 -2.42 18.95
CA GLU A 120 4.11 -3.55 19.09
C GLU A 120 4.05 -4.49 17.90
N THR A 121 2.85 -4.87 17.47
CA THR A 121 2.63 -5.80 16.36
C THR A 121 3.09 -5.20 15.03
N LYS A 122 2.76 -3.94 14.78
CA LYS A 122 3.22 -3.22 13.59
C LYS A 122 4.73 -3.02 13.59
N GLY A 123 5.35 -2.79 14.74
CA GLY A 123 6.81 -2.74 14.87
C GLY A 123 7.47 -4.02 14.37
N LYS A 124 6.94 -5.18 14.76
CA LYS A 124 7.40 -6.49 14.27
C LYS A 124 7.18 -6.66 12.76
N LEU A 125 6.07 -6.17 12.23
CA LEU A 125 5.83 -6.15 10.79
C LEU A 125 6.88 -5.31 10.06
N LEU A 126 7.21 -4.13 10.58
CA LEU A 126 8.21 -3.24 9.99
C LEU A 126 9.62 -3.84 10.00
N ASP A 127 9.92 -4.74 10.93
CA ASP A 127 11.19 -5.48 10.95
C ASP A 127 11.38 -6.41 9.75
N CYS A 128 10.32 -6.75 9.02
CA CYS A 128 10.41 -7.44 7.75
C CYS A 128 11.12 -6.59 6.68
N TYR A 129 11.07 -5.27 6.79
CA TYR A 129 11.57 -4.30 5.81
C TYR A 129 12.94 -3.73 6.18
N ARG A 130 13.90 -4.59 6.45
CA ARG A 130 15.25 -4.20 6.93
C ARG A 130 15.99 -3.26 5.98
N SER A 131 15.81 -3.43 4.67
CA SER A 131 16.42 -2.55 3.66
C SER A 131 15.84 -1.13 3.65
N GLN A 132 14.70 -0.90 4.32
CA GLN A 132 13.98 0.36 4.37
C GLN A 132 14.04 1.05 5.73
N ARG A 133 14.90 0.60 6.61
CA ARG A 133 14.95 1.08 8.01
C ARG A 133 15.15 2.59 8.11
N GLU A 134 16.03 3.17 7.28
CA GLU A 134 16.24 4.62 7.24
C GLU A 134 14.97 5.40 6.82
N VAL A 135 14.20 4.84 5.89
CA VAL A 135 12.94 5.45 5.44
C VAL A 135 11.88 5.40 6.54
N LEU A 136 11.89 4.35 7.35
CA LEU A 136 10.95 4.21 8.47
C LEU A 136 11.12 5.30 9.52
N ASP A 137 12.36 5.74 9.75
CA ASP A 137 12.66 6.79 10.70
C ASP A 137 12.12 8.18 10.28
N TRP A 138 11.76 8.34 9.00
CA TRP A 138 11.16 9.58 8.49
C TRP A 138 9.68 9.71 8.80
N PHE A 139 9.02 8.63 9.24
CA PHE A 139 7.59 8.58 9.47
C PHE A 139 7.23 8.29 10.91
N ASN A 140 6.23 8.98 11.40
CA ASN A 140 5.57 8.59 12.63
C ASN A 140 4.61 7.42 12.34
N TRP A 141 5.15 6.22 12.23
CA TRP A 141 4.42 4.99 11.89
C TRP A 141 3.47 4.52 13.02
N GLU A 142 3.54 5.12 14.20
CA GLU A 142 2.59 4.89 15.31
C GLU A 142 1.23 5.56 15.08
N HIS A 143 1.15 6.45 14.08
CA HIS A 143 -0.10 7.10 13.68
C HIS A 143 -0.51 6.59 12.31
N GLU A 144 -1.61 5.86 12.27
CA GLU A 144 -2.17 5.32 11.03
C GLU A 144 -3.68 5.23 11.14
N SER A 145 -4.33 5.62 10.10
CA SER A 145 -5.75 5.38 9.83
C SER A 145 -6.00 5.32 8.34
N ILE A 146 -7.20 4.99 7.95
CA ILE A 146 -7.68 5.18 6.59
C ILE A 146 -8.92 6.07 6.63
N ARG A 147 -9.09 6.89 5.61
CA ARG A 147 -10.30 7.69 5.46
C ARG A 147 -10.91 7.50 4.08
N LYS A 148 -12.22 7.63 3.98
CA LYS A 148 -12.88 7.61 2.68
C LYS A 148 -12.46 8.84 1.87
N PHE A 149 -12.18 8.62 0.59
CA PHE A 149 -11.80 9.68 -0.34
C PHE A 149 -13.04 10.37 -0.86
N LYS A 150 -13.77 11.10 -0.42
CA LYS A 150 -15.01 11.80 -0.87
C LYS A 150 -16.26 10.93 -0.91
#